data_b6128d4820726a44c45e654e391396d2
#
_entry.id   b6128d4820726a44c45e654e391396d2
#
_cell.length_a   1.000
_cell.length_b   1.000
_cell.length_c   1.000
_cell.angle_alpha   90.00
_cell.angle_beta   90.00
_cell.angle_gamma   90.00
#
_symmetry.space_group_name_H-M   'P 1'
#
loop_
_entity.id
_entity.type
_entity.pdbx_description
1 polymer ?
#
loop_
_entity_poly.entity_id
_entity_poly.type
_entity_poly.pdbx_seq_one_letter_code
_entity_poly.pdbx_strand_id
1 'polypeptide(L)'
;MKRVLVTGACGNIGAHVVDLLVQRGYSVRAVDLDRPGGRKTATRWGDRVEMRFGSVCNEALVREVVSGADHVIHLAAMVPPGTDVDQAAGYAVNVVATRSLIAACEAQAKPPRLTFTSTAAIWGRNDQVDGPRRADEEISPSDNYSRQKAECEAMLESSSLDAVIFRIAMTPPVAPGALSPFVFDMHPDMRVEFTHPKDQALAIVNSLVVDKEVVGKTLCLGGGARNRYRYREFMNMAFAAMGIPSLPKSAFGEALFLTDWVDSEASQAILDYQRRGADEYFEEVSAELGRALPLVKRIGPALTPLILAHSRHHSFVEGKKPRIPNAYRAIATVRRALKAAKSYL
;
A
#
# COMPACT_ATOMS: atom_id res chain seq x y z
N MET A 1 5.84 2.23 -29.62
CA MET A 1 5.14 1.84 -28.38
C MET A 1 5.94 2.41 -27.21
N LYS A 2 5.32 3.18 -26.30
CA LYS A 2 6.04 3.74 -25.13
C LYS A 2 6.43 2.61 -24.19
N ARG A 3 7.67 2.65 -23.68
CA ARG A 3 8.19 1.69 -22.70
C ARG A 3 8.03 2.25 -21.28
N VAL A 4 7.41 1.48 -20.40
CA VAL A 4 7.18 1.85 -19.01
C VAL A 4 7.96 0.90 -18.11
N LEU A 5 8.86 1.45 -17.28
CA LEU A 5 9.50 0.73 -16.19
C LEU A 5 8.62 0.82 -14.94
N VAL A 6 8.34 -0.31 -14.29
CA VAL A 6 7.64 -0.38 -13.01
C VAL A 6 8.53 -1.06 -11.98
N THR A 7 8.91 -0.35 -10.91
CA THR A 7 9.58 -0.96 -9.75
C THR A 7 8.57 -1.31 -8.67
N GLY A 8 8.80 -2.38 -7.91
CA GLY A 8 7.78 -2.90 -6.98
C GLY A 8 6.59 -3.53 -7.72
N ALA A 9 6.84 -4.06 -8.91
CA ALA A 9 5.84 -4.50 -9.86
C ALA A 9 4.93 -5.64 -9.37
N CYS A 10 5.45 -6.51 -8.48
CA CYS A 10 4.67 -7.62 -7.90
C CYS A 10 4.01 -7.25 -6.57
N GLY A 11 4.15 -5.99 -6.14
CA GLY A 11 3.54 -5.46 -4.92
C GLY A 11 2.02 -5.22 -5.06
N ASN A 12 1.41 -4.74 -3.98
CA ASN A 12 -0.03 -4.52 -3.88
C ASN A 12 -0.60 -3.64 -5.00
N ILE A 13 -0.02 -2.47 -5.23
CA ILE A 13 -0.45 -1.54 -6.30
C ILE A 13 0.23 -1.94 -7.62
N GLY A 14 1.52 -2.29 -7.57
CA GLY A 14 2.34 -2.55 -8.75
C GLY A 14 1.78 -3.61 -9.67
N ALA A 15 1.25 -4.68 -9.10
CA ALA A 15 0.66 -5.77 -9.87
C ALA A 15 -0.55 -5.31 -10.71
N HIS A 16 -1.40 -4.44 -10.17
CA HIS A 16 -2.53 -3.86 -10.90
C HIS A 16 -2.08 -2.81 -11.93
N VAL A 17 -1.00 -2.06 -11.63
CA VAL A 17 -0.37 -1.14 -12.59
C VAL A 17 0.13 -1.91 -13.80
N VAL A 18 0.89 -2.99 -13.60
CA VAL A 18 1.40 -3.82 -14.71
C VAL A 18 0.25 -4.42 -15.52
N ASP A 19 -0.79 -4.95 -14.86
CA ASP A 19 -1.96 -5.49 -15.56
C ASP A 19 -2.61 -4.45 -16.48
N LEU A 20 -2.84 -3.23 -15.97
CA LEU A 20 -3.44 -2.15 -16.76
C LEU A 20 -2.54 -1.69 -17.91
N LEU A 21 -1.22 -1.58 -17.69
CA LEU A 21 -0.26 -1.21 -18.72
C LEU A 21 -0.26 -2.23 -19.87
N VAL A 22 -0.23 -3.51 -19.53
CA VAL A 22 -0.31 -4.61 -20.53
C VAL A 22 -1.62 -4.56 -21.29
N GLN A 23 -2.74 -4.37 -20.58
CA GLN A 23 -4.07 -4.26 -21.19
C GLN A 23 -4.16 -3.07 -22.17
N ARG A 24 -3.48 -1.96 -21.85
CA ARG A 24 -3.45 -0.75 -22.70
C ARG A 24 -2.38 -0.77 -23.78
N GLY A 25 -1.66 -1.88 -23.94
CA GLY A 25 -0.68 -2.06 -25.02
C GLY A 25 0.65 -1.35 -24.83
N TYR A 26 1.05 -1.02 -23.57
CA TYR A 26 2.40 -0.52 -23.30
C TYR A 26 3.44 -1.65 -23.36
N SER A 27 4.67 -1.30 -23.73
CA SER A 27 5.83 -2.17 -23.48
C SER A 27 6.24 -2.05 -22.02
N VAL A 28 6.12 -3.12 -21.24
CA VAL A 28 6.36 -3.07 -19.80
C VAL A 28 7.65 -3.79 -19.44
N ARG A 29 8.53 -3.08 -18.74
CA ARG A 29 9.64 -3.66 -17.99
C ARG A 29 9.31 -3.57 -16.51
N ALA A 30 9.38 -4.69 -15.80
CA ALA A 30 8.98 -4.81 -14.40
C ALA A 30 10.17 -5.26 -13.54
N VAL A 31 10.34 -4.61 -12.37
CA VAL A 31 11.40 -4.96 -11.40
C VAL A 31 10.76 -5.26 -10.06
N ASP A 32 11.15 -6.38 -9.46
CA ASP A 32 10.79 -6.72 -8.08
C ASP A 32 11.83 -7.66 -7.47
N LEU A 33 11.78 -7.79 -6.15
CA LEU A 33 12.64 -8.73 -5.42
C LEU A 33 12.32 -10.18 -5.83
N ASP A 34 13.37 -11.00 -5.87
CA ASP A 34 13.25 -12.42 -6.13
C ASP A 34 12.67 -13.15 -4.90
N ARG A 35 11.35 -13.22 -4.85
CA ARG A 35 10.59 -13.88 -3.78
C ARG A 35 9.54 -14.81 -4.38
N PRO A 36 9.19 -15.92 -3.70
CA PRO A 36 8.18 -16.87 -4.22
C PRO A 36 6.86 -16.23 -4.59
N GLY A 37 6.35 -15.29 -3.77
CA GLY A 37 5.11 -14.56 -4.06
C GLY A 37 5.22 -13.67 -5.29
N GLY A 38 6.34 -12.97 -5.48
CA GLY A 38 6.61 -12.15 -6.66
C GLY A 38 6.71 -13.00 -7.92
N ARG A 39 7.44 -14.11 -7.88
CA ARG A 39 7.50 -15.07 -9.00
C ARG A 39 6.11 -15.59 -9.38
N LYS A 40 5.29 -15.96 -8.40
CA LYS A 40 3.90 -16.38 -8.64
C LYS A 40 3.07 -15.26 -9.29
N THR A 41 3.22 -14.01 -8.84
CA THR A 41 2.52 -12.87 -9.46
C THR A 41 2.96 -12.67 -10.91
N ALA A 42 4.26 -12.75 -11.19
CA ALA A 42 4.82 -12.53 -12.51
C ALA A 42 4.40 -13.60 -13.55
N THR A 43 4.10 -14.84 -13.13
CA THR A 43 3.68 -15.90 -14.07
C THR A 43 2.44 -15.54 -14.88
N ARG A 44 1.55 -14.70 -14.37
CA ARG A 44 0.33 -14.26 -15.09
C ARG A 44 0.61 -13.36 -16.29
N TRP A 45 1.78 -12.74 -16.32
CA TRP A 45 2.16 -11.85 -17.42
C TRP A 45 2.87 -12.57 -18.56
N GLY A 46 3.61 -13.65 -18.27
CA GLY A 46 4.40 -14.40 -19.25
C GLY A 46 5.32 -13.49 -20.05
N ASP A 47 5.42 -13.72 -21.34
CA ASP A 47 6.28 -12.96 -22.26
C ASP A 47 5.78 -11.53 -22.57
N ARG A 48 4.61 -11.15 -22.07
CA ARG A 48 4.06 -9.79 -22.25
C ARG A 48 4.78 -8.72 -21.43
N VAL A 49 5.57 -9.12 -20.44
CA VAL A 49 6.30 -8.24 -19.53
C VAL A 49 7.76 -8.68 -19.45
N GLU A 50 8.67 -7.75 -19.72
CA GLU A 50 10.10 -7.96 -19.48
C GLU A 50 10.37 -7.93 -17.96
N MET A 51 10.31 -9.09 -17.31
CA MET A 51 10.50 -9.19 -15.86
C MET A 51 11.98 -9.30 -15.48
N ARG A 52 12.43 -8.43 -14.57
CA ARG A 52 13.76 -8.45 -13.94
C ARG A 52 13.60 -8.65 -12.43
N PHE A 53 14.15 -9.73 -11.90
CA PHE A 53 14.20 -9.96 -10.47
C PHE A 53 15.51 -9.46 -9.88
N GLY A 54 15.39 -8.57 -8.89
CA GLY A 54 16.53 -7.98 -8.18
C GLY A 54 16.11 -6.84 -7.25
N SER A 55 17.06 -6.35 -6.50
CA SER A 55 16.84 -5.23 -5.58
C SER A 55 17.04 -3.89 -6.29
N VAL A 56 16.17 -2.92 -6.03
CA VAL A 56 16.37 -1.51 -6.44
C VAL A 56 17.58 -0.86 -5.77
N CYS A 57 18.15 -1.47 -4.73
CA CYS A 57 19.41 -1.04 -4.13
C CYS A 57 20.63 -1.46 -4.98
N ASN A 58 20.46 -2.29 -6.02
CA ASN A 58 21.53 -2.62 -6.94
C ASN A 58 21.58 -1.58 -8.07
N GLU A 59 22.53 -0.65 -7.97
CA GLU A 59 22.67 0.45 -8.94
C GLU A 59 22.94 -0.02 -10.37
N ALA A 60 23.65 -1.14 -10.57
CA ALA A 60 23.90 -1.68 -11.91
C ALA A 60 22.58 -2.15 -12.54
N LEU A 61 21.74 -2.85 -11.78
CA LEU A 61 20.39 -3.23 -12.22
C LEU A 61 19.54 -1.99 -12.51
N VAL A 62 19.57 -0.99 -11.63
CA VAL A 62 18.78 0.25 -11.83
C VAL A 62 19.18 0.94 -13.14
N ARG A 63 20.48 1.10 -13.42
CA ARG A 63 20.96 1.68 -14.69
C ARG A 63 20.52 0.84 -15.90
N GLU A 64 20.61 -0.48 -15.82
CA GLU A 64 20.16 -1.39 -16.89
C GLU A 64 18.68 -1.21 -17.19
N VAL A 65 17.83 -1.25 -16.16
CA VAL A 65 16.38 -1.27 -16.37
C VAL A 65 15.78 0.08 -16.74
N VAL A 66 16.42 1.19 -16.37
CA VAL A 66 16.02 2.55 -16.78
C VAL A 66 16.31 2.79 -18.26
N SER A 67 17.32 2.12 -18.82
CA SER A 67 17.74 2.34 -20.19
C SER A 67 16.60 2.16 -21.19
N GLY A 68 16.35 3.22 -21.97
CA GLY A 68 15.31 3.26 -23.00
C GLY A 68 13.88 3.26 -22.49
N ALA A 69 13.63 3.55 -21.21
CA ALA A 69 12.30 3.80 -20.68
C ALA A 69 11.80 5.20 -21.10
N ASP A 70 10.53 5.32 -21.49
CA ASP A 70 9.86 6.61 -21.68
C ASP A 70 9.21 7.11 -20.38
N HIS A 71 8.78 6.18 -19.53
CA HIS A 71 8.20 6.47 -18.22
C HIS A 71 8.75 5.49 -17.17
N VAL A 72 8.94 5.99 -15.96
CA VAL A 72 9.28 5.19 -14.77
C VAL A 72 8.18 5.37 -13.73
N ILE A 73 7.62 4.27 -13.25
CA ILE A 73 6.67 4.23 -12.13
C ILE A 73 7.39 3.59 -10.95
N HIS A 74 7.73 4.40 -9.94
CA HIS A 74 8.48 3.94 -8.77
C HIS A 74 7.56 3.63 -7.59
N LEU A 75 7.27 2.33 -7.40
CA LEU A 75 6.41 1.81 -6.33
C LEU A 75 7.19 0.95 -5.31
N ALA A 76 8.45 0.62 -5.60
CA ALA A 76 9.28 -0.15 -4.69
C ALA A 76 9.53 0.64 -3.41
N ALA A 77 9.12 0.10 -2.28
CA ALA A 77 9.35 0.69 -0.97
C ALA A 77 9.30 -0.36 0.13
N MET A 78 9.98 -0.12 1.23
CA MET A 78 9.74 -0.76 2.51
C MET A 78 8.75 0.11 3.30
N VAL A 79 7.67 -0.50 3.78
CA VAL A 79 6.61 0.20 4.52
C VAL A 79 6.59 -0.24 5.99
N PRO A 80 5.94 0.53 6.90
CA PRO A 80 5.73 0.09 8.27
C PRO A 80 4.99 -1.27 8.35
N PRO A 81 5.31 -2.12 9.35
CA PRO A 81 6.29 -1.90 10.42
C PRO A 81 7.74 -2.21 10.00
N GLY A 82 8.01 -2.57 8.75
CA GLY A 82 9.34 -2.97 8.28
C GLY A 82 10.39 -1.87 8.50
N THR A 83 10.06 -0.63 8.21
CA THR A 83 10.93 0.55 8.41
C THR A 83 11.26 0.84 9.88
N ASP A 84 10.44 0.35 10.81
CA ASP A 84 10.68 0.52 12.25
C ASP A 84 11.52 -0.63 12.80
N VAL A 85 11.37 -1.84 12.21
CA VAL A 85 12.14 -3.03 12.60
C VAL A 85 13.58 -2.95 12.08
N ASP A 86 13.77 -2.51 10.83
CA ASP A 86 15.10 -2.33 10.21
C ASP A 86 15.17 -0.98 9.51
N GLN A 87 15.54 0.04 10.30
CA GLN A 87 15.62 1.43 9.83
C GLN A 87 16.68 1.62 8.74
N ALA A 88 17.81 0.91 8.84
CA ALA A 88 18.90 1.00 7.87
C ALA A 88 18.49 0.42 6.53
N ALA A 89 17.87 -0.77 6.52
CA ALA A 89 17.32 -1.36 5.29
C ALA A 89 16.19 -0.49 4.74
N GLY A 90 15.30 0.06 5.59
CA GLY A 90 14.26 0.99 5.18
C GLY A 90 14.83 2.21 4.47
N TYR A 91 15.85 2.86 5.04
CA TYR A 91 16.51 4.00 4.44
C TYR A 91 17.21 3.65 3.11
N ALA A 92 17.91 2.51 3.07
CA ALA A 92 18.57 2.05 1.85
C ALA A 92 17.57 1.82 0.70
N VAL A 93 16.44 1.17 0.98
CA VAL A 93 15.40 0.90 -0.03
C VAL A 93 14.62 2.15 -0.41
N ASN A 94 14.21 2.97 0.56
CA ASN A 94 13.31 4.08 0.29
C ASN A 94 14.05 5.32 -0.23
N VAL A 95 15.22 5.65 0.35
CA VAL A 95 15.93 6.90 0.05
C VAL A 95 17.10 6.67 -0.90
N VAL A 96 18.04 5.79 -0.52
CA VAL A 96 19.27 5.60 -1.32
C VAL A 96 18.93 5.05 -2.71
N ALA A 97 18.05 4.06 -2.79
CA ALA A 97 17.65 3.48 -4.07
C ALA A 97 16.85 4.49 -4.93
N THR A 98 15.99 5.33 -4.32
CA THR A 98 15.27 6.40 -5.03
C THR A 98 16.26 7.42 -5.61
N ARG A 99 17.29 7.82 -4.82
CA ARG A 99 18.35 8.71 -5.29
C ARG A 99 19.09 8.12 -6.50
N SER A 100 19.47 6.84 -6.41
CA SER A 100 20.14 6.14 -7.52
C SER A 100 19.25 6.03 -8.76
N LEU A 101 17.93 5.84 -8.57
CA LEU A 101 16.95 5.80 -9.67
C LEU A 101 16.83 7.17 -10.37
N ILE A 102 16.72 8.26 -9.59
CA ILE A 102 16.68 9.64 -10.11
C ILE A 102 17.95 9.89 -10.96
N ALA A 103 19.13 9.64 -10.40
CA ALA A 103 20.40 9.83 -11.11
C ALA A 103 20.49 8.99 -12.39
N ALA A 104 20.01 7.74 -12.37
CA ALA A 104 19.97 6.88 -13.55
C ALA A 104 19.00 7.40 -14.63
N CYS A 105 17.88 8.01 -14.23
CA CYS A 105 16.94 8.65 -15.14
C CYS A 105 17.54 9.91 -15.78
N GLU A 106 18.15 10.79 -14.98
CA GLU A 106 18.80 12.02 -15.46
C GLU A 106 19.97 11.76 -16.40
N ALA A 107 20.67 10.64 -16.22
CA ALA A 107 21.78 10.24 -17.09
C ALA A 107 21.36 9.72 -18.47
N GLN A 108 20.06 9.53 -18.73
CA GLN A 108 19.60 9.11 -20.06
C GLN A 108 19.68 10.28 -21.05
N ALA A 109 20.02 10.00 -22.31
CA ALA A 109 20.00 10.99 -23.38
C ALA A 109 18.61 11.64 -23.55
N LYS A 110 17.57 10.90 -23.26
CA LYS A 110 16.18 11.36 -23.14
C LYS A 110 15.66 10.89 -21.78
N PRO A 111 15.70 11.75 -20.76
CA PRO A 111 15.22 11.39 -19.43
C PRO A 111 13.75 10.93 -19.46
N PRO A 112 13.42 9.80 -18.80
CA PRO A 112 12.05 9.35 -18.71
C PRO A 112 11.28 10.24 -17.71
N ARG A 113 9.97 10.36 -17.91
CA ARG A 113 9.11 10.93 -16.88
C ARG A 113 9.01 9.98 -15.67
N LEU A 114 9.15 10.51 -14.45
CA LEU A 114 9.11 9.74 -13.21
C LEU A 114 7.79 9.96 -12.48
N THR A 115 7.05 8.90 -12.23
CA THR A 115 5.92 8.89 -11.30
C THR A 115 6.34 8.25 -9.99
N PHE A 116 6.23 8.98 -8.90
CA PHE A 116 6.60 8.57 -7.54
C PHE A 116 5.39 8.47 -6.63
N THR A 117 5.30 7.40 -5.85
CA THR A 117 4.29 7.29 -4.80
C THR A 117 4.85 7.66 -3.44
N SER A 118 4.34 8.75 -2.91
CA SER A 118 4.51 9.20 -1.54
C SER A 118 3.35 8.71 -0.67
N THR A 119 3.07 9.35 0.44
CA THR A 119 2.12 8.85 1.45
C THR A 119 1.33 9.99 2.10
N ALA A 120 0.08 9.72 2.49
CA ALA A 120 -0.70 10.61 3.35
C ALA A 120 -0.16 10.70 4.80
N ALA A 121 0.72 9.79 5.21
CA ALA A 121 1.38 9.87 6.51
C ALA A 121 2.38 11.05 6.62
N ILE A 122 2.68 11.73 5.50
CA ILE A 122 3.65 12.82 5.44
C ILE A 122 3.25 14.04 6.26
N TRP A 123 1.95 14.21 6.54
CA TRP A 123 1.46 15.29 7.41
C TRP A 123 1.51 14.95 8.90
N GLY A 124 1.93 13.72 9.28
CA GLY A 124 2.08 13.31 10.66
C GLY A 124 0.74 13.13 11.39
N ARG A 125 0.60 13.77 12.56
CA ARG A 125 -0.63 13.66 13.37
C ARG A 125 -1.84 14.29 12.67
N ASN A 126 -2.96 13.59 12.73
CA ASN A 126 -4.20 13.98 12.04
C ASN A 126 -5.32 14.48 12.97
N ASP A 127 -5.00 14.83 14.23
CA ASP A 127 -5.94 15.34 15.22
C ASP A 127 -5.96 16.88 15.33
N GLN A 128 -5.13 17.58 14.54
CA GLN A 128 -4.88 19.01 14.69
C GLN A 128 -5.51 19.90 13.61
N VAL A 129 -6.08 19.31 12.56
CA VAL A 129 -6.60 20.04 11.40
C VAL A 129 -8.01 19.58 11.05
N ASP A 130 -8.89 20.52 10.78
CA ASP A 130 -10.22 20.26 10.25
C ASP A 130 -10.16 20.02 8.74
N GLY A 131 -11.04 19.12 8.25
CA GLY A 131 -11.12 18.79 6.83
C GLY A 131 -10.03 17.85 6.31
N PRO A 132 -10.06 17.53 5.00
CA PRO A 132 -9.05 16.70 4.35
C PRO A 132 -7.77 17.48 4.09
N ARG A 133 -6.62 16.79 4.12
CA ARG A 133 -5.30 17.34 3.84
C ARG A 133 -5.14 17.70 2.37
N ARG A 134 -4.57 18.84 2.11
CA ARG A 134 -4.31 19.34 0.77
C ARG A 134 -2.84 19.14 0.40
N ALA A 135 -2.57 18.97 -0.89
CA ALA A 135 -1.20 18.75 -1.37
C ALA A 135 -0.25 19.94 -1.12
N ASP A 136 -0.80 21.16 -1.00
CA ASP A 136 -0.05 22.39 -0.76
C ASP A 136 0.14 22.72 0.73
N GLU A 137 -0.38 21.90 1.66
CA GLU A 137 -0.13 22.08 3.09
C GLU A 137 1.29 21.72 3.49
N GLU A 138 1.80 22.41 4.51
CA GLU A 138 3.08 22.12 5.14
C GLU A 138 3.10 20.68 5.67
N ILE A 139 4.17 19.94 5.35
CA ILE A 139 4.36 18.56 5.79
C ILE A 139 4.99 18.52 7.18
N SER A 140 4.62 17.53 7.99
CA SER A 140 5.14 17.33 9.35
C SER A 140 5.37 15.85 9.65
N PRO A 141 6.30 15.18 8.93
CA PRO A 141 6.51 13.74 9.02
C PRO A 141 6.97 13.32 10.41
N SER A 142 6.26 12.38 11.04
CA SER A 142 6.43 12.01 12.44
C SER A 142 7.07 10.64 12.67
N ASP A 143 7.15 9.80 11.66
CA ASP A 143 7.75 8.45 11.71
C ASP A 143 8.88 8.29 10.67
N ASN A 144 9.62 7.18 10.73
CA ASN A 144 10.75 6.94 9.83
C ASN A 144 10.32 6.87 8.35
N TYR A 145 9.21 6.24 8.08
CA TYR A 145 8.73 6.06 6.72
C TYR A 145 8.30 7.40 6.09
N SER A 146 7.51 8.18 6.81
CA SER A 146 7.05 9.49 6.32
C SER A 146 8.22 10.46 6.12
N ARG A 147 9.24 10.46 7.01
CA ARG A 147 10.48 11.24 6.83
C ARG A 147 11.26 10.83 5.59
N GLN A 148 11.39 9.51 5.34
CA GLN A 148 12.04 8.98 4.13
C GLN A 148 11.29 9.39 2.86
N LYS A 149 9.95 9.36 2.87
CA LYS A 149 9.14 9.82 1.73
C LYS A 149 9.27 11.32 1.50
N ALA A 150 9.31 12.13 2.55
CA ALA A 150 9.55 13.58 2.45
C ALA A 150 10.93 13.89 1.84
N GLU A 151 11.98 13.16 2.24
CA GLU A 151 13.30 13.30 1.64
C GLU A 151 13.29 12.95 0.14
N CYS A 152 12.53 11.93 -0.25
CA CYS A 152 12.37 11.56 -1.65
C CYS A 152 11.60 12.63 -2.46
N GLU A 153 10.53 13.22 -1.90
CA GLU A 153 9.83 14.34 -2.54
C GLU A 153 10.78 15.50 -2.81
N ALA A 154 11.57 15.91 -1.80
CA ALA A 154 12.54 16.99 -1.94
C ALA A 154 13.62 16.70 -3.00
N MET A 155 14.10 15.45 -3.11
CA MET A 155 15.03 15.06 -4.16
C MET A 155 14.39 15.17 -5.56
N LEU A 156 13.13 14.79 -5.70
CA LEU A 156 12.41 14.88 -6.98
C LEU A 156 12.12 16.32 -7.37
N GLU A 157 11.72 17.16 -6.43
CA GLU A 157 11.48 18.59 -6.64
C GLU A 157 12.77 19.33 -7.08
N SER A 158 13.94 18.85 -6.61
CA SER A 158 15.24 19.40 -6.98
C SER A 158 15.85 18.79 -8.23
N SER A 159 15.24 17.74 -8.81
CA SER A 159 15.73 17.04 -9.99
C SER A 159 15.36 17.76 -11.28
N SER A 160 16.06 17.43 -12.37
CA SER A 160 15.73 17.91 -13.71
C SER A 160 14.63 17.11 -14.41
N LEU A 161 14.04 16.12 -13.72
CA LEU A 161 13.07 15.20 -14.30
C LEU A 161 11.66 15.80 -14.37
N ASP A 162 10.95 15.48 -15.42
CA ASP A 162 9.50 15.58 -15.45
C ASP A 162 8.92 14.61 -14.42
N ALA A 163 8.68 15.07 -13.19
CA ALA A 163 8.20 14.24 -12.10
C ALA A 163 6.73 14.47 -11.77
N VAL A 164 6.06 13.43 -11.30
CA VAL A 164 4.72 13.46 -10.71
C VAL A 164 4.79 12.78 -9.35
N ILE A 165 4.35 13.44 -8.30
CA ILE A 165 4.33 12.92 -6.94
C ILE A 165 2.89 12.64 -6.53
N PHE A 166 2.60 11.42 -6.12
CA PHE A 166 1.30 11.04 -5.58
C PHE A 166 1.39 10.75 -4.07
N ARG A 167 0.79 11.59 -3.23
CA ARG A 167 0.56 11.30 -1.81
C ARG A 167 -0.67 10.42 -1.69
N ILE A 168 -0.43 9.12 -1.50
CA ILE A 168 -1.51 8.12 -1.51
C ILE A 168 -2.10 7.90 -0.12
N ALA A 169 -3.43 7.77 -0.05
CA ALA A 169 -4.16 7.36 1.13
C ALA A 169 -3.98 5.86 1.42
N MET A 170 -4.53 5.37 2.52
CA MET A 170 -4.39 3.98 2.93
C MET A 170 -4.92 3.01 1.86
N THR A 171 -4.05 2.12 1.41
CA THR A 171 -4.34 1.16 0.32
C THR A 171 -3.96 -0.25 0.78
N PRO A 172 -4.80 -0.93 1.56
CA PRO A 172 -4.50 -2.27 2.07
C PRO A 172 -4.57 -3.32 0.94
N PRO A 173 -3.79 -4.42 1.03
CA PRO A 173 -3.83 -5.47 0.03
C PRO A 173 -5.15 -6.25 0.06
N VAL A 174 -5.67 -6.60 -1.12
CA VAL A 174 -6.83 -7.50 -1.26
C VAL A 174 -6.36 -8.93 -1.00
N ALA A 175 -6.14 -9.24 0.25
CA ALA A 175 -5.81 -10.60 0.69
C ALA A 175 -6.12 -10.74 2.19
N PRO A 176 -6.62 -11.89 2.64
CA PRO A 176 -6.69 -12.17 4.07
C PRO A 176 -5.27 -12.30 4.62
N GLY A 177 -4.80 -11.24 5.27
CA GLY A 177 -3.47 -11.18 5.89
C GLY A 177 -3.44 -11.80 7.29
N ALA A 178 -2.24 -12.06 7.81
CA ALA A 178 -2.07 -12.28 9.24
C ALA A 178 -2.33 -10.94 9.95
N LEU A 179 -3.18 -10.96 10.97
CA LEU A 179 -3.41 -9.79 11.81
C LEU A 179 -2.11 -9.41 12.53
N SER A 180 -1.54 -8.28 12.15
CA SER A 180 -0.34 -7.74 12.82
C SER A 180 -0.76 -7.04 14.11
N PRO A 181 -0.03 -7.22 15.24
CA PRO A 181 -0.26 -6.43 16.46
C PRO A 181 -0.23 -4.92 16.20
N PHE A 182 0.51 -4.46 15.22
CA PHE A 182 0.60 -3.06 14.80
C PHE A 182 -0.75 -2.41 14.51
N VAL A 183 -1.75 -3.17 14.01
CA VAL A 183 -3.08 -2.61 13.73
C VAL A 183 -3.82 -2.17 14.99
N PHE A 184 -3.42 -2.66 16.16
CA PHE A 184 -3.98 -2.26 17.45
C PHE A 184 -3.29 -1.03 18.06
N ASP A 185 -2.16 -0.59 17.53
CA ASP A 185 -1.43 0.55 18.08
C ASP A 185 -2.07 1.89 17.68
N MET A 186 -2.91 1.89 16.65
CA MET A 186 -3.57 3.09 16.13
C MET A 186 -4.72 3.55 17.04
N HIS A 187 -4.90 4.87 17.12
CA HIS A 187 -6.02 5.46 17.83
C HIS A 187 -7.36 5.09 17.15
N PRO A 188 -8.38 4.66 17.89
CA PRO A 188 -9.65 4.19 17.31
C PRO A 188 -10.39 5.26 16.50
N ASP A 189 -10.24 6.52 16.89
CA ASP A 189 -10.91 7.66 16.24
C ASP A 189 -9.98 8.38 15.23
N MET A 190 -8.78 7.82 14.91
CA MET A 190 -7.89 8.32 13.86
C MET A 190 -8.63 8.38 12.52
N ARG A 191 -8.43 9.46 11.76
CA ARG A 191 -9.00 9.59 10.43
C ARG A 191 -8.29 8.68 9.45
N VAL A 192 -9.07 7.99 8.63
CA VAL A 192 -8.58 7.04 7.62
C VAL A 192 -9.35 7.27 6.34
N GLU A 193 -8.65 7.48 5.23
CA GLU A 193 -9.24 7.40 3.92
C GLU A 193 -8.75 6.12 3.23
N PHE A 194 -9.68 5.28 2.84
CA PHE A 194 -9.42 4.05 2.10
C PHE A 194 -9.37 4.33 0.61
N THR A 195 -8.41 3.72 -0.09
CA THR A 195 -8.41 3.70 -1.56
C THR A 195 -8.14 2.27 -2.04
N HIS A 196 -8.96 1.81 -2.98
CA HIS A 196 -8.80 0.47 -3.53
C HIS A 196 -7.50 0.37 -4.35
N PRO A 197 -6.70 -0.72 -4.23
CA PRO A 197 -5.44 -0.87 -5.00
C PRO A 197 -5.61 -0.74 -6.52
N LYS A 198 -6.73 -1.24 -7.06
CA LYS A 198 -7.05 -1.10 -8.50
C LYS A 198 -7.33 0.35 -8.90
N ASP A 199 -7.88 1.17 -7.99
CA ASP A 199 -8.16 2.58 -8.25
C ASP A 199 -6.87 3.39 -8.18
N GLN A 200 -5.96 3.09 -7.24
CA GLN A 200 -4.61 3.67 -7.21
C GLN A 200 -3.85 3.35 -8.52
N ALA A 201 -3.91 2.10 -8.95
CA ALA A 201 -3.27 1.69 -10.21
C ALA A 201 -3.88 2.43 -11.41
N LEU A 202 -5.22 2.61 -11.42
CA LEU A 202 -5.91 3.35 -12.48
C LEU A 202 -5.46 4.81 -12.53
N ALA A 203 -5.38 5.51 -11.38
CA ALA A 203 -4.87 6.86 -11.28
C ALA A 203 -3.44 6.99 -11.85
N ILE A 204 -2.54 6.10 -11.43
CA ILE A 204 -1.14 6.08 -11.84
C ILE A 204 -1.03 5.86 -13.35
N VAL A 205 -1.79 4.92 -13.92
CA VAL A 205 -1.73 4.64 -15.36
C VAL A 205 -2.43 5.74 -16.17
N ASN A 206 -3.53 6.32 -15.66
CA ASN A 206 -4.19 7.46 -16.30
C ASN A 206 -3.28 8.69 -16.37
N SER A 207 -2.41 8.89 -15.37
CA SER A 207 -1.47 10.00 -15.36
C SER A 207 -0.48 9.98 -16.53
N LEU A 208 -0.26 8.84 -17.18
CA LEU A 208 0.69 8.70 -18.30
C LEU A 208 0.21 9.39 -19.60
N VAL A 209 -1.04 9.80 -19.67
CA VAL A 209 -1.64 10.41 -20.87
C VAL A 209 -2.13 11.84 -20.66
N VAL A 210 -1.94 12.41 -19.47
CA VAL A 210 -2.36 13.77 -19.08
C VAL A 210 -1.18 14.62 -18.61
N ASP A 211 -0.15 14.71 -19.43
CA ASP A 211 1.16 15.30 -19.08
C ASP A 211 1.04 16.72 -18.51
N LYS A 212 0.31 17.61 -19.18
CA LYS A 212 0.21 19.04 -18.82
C LYS A 212 -0.48 19.29 -17.49
N GLU A 213 -1.35 18.38 -17.11
CA GLU A 213 -2.18 18.48 -15.91
C GLU A 213 -1.47 17.98 -14.67
N VAL A 214 -0.45 17.10 -14.80
CA VAL A 214 0.14 16.40 -13.67
C VAL A 214 1.65 16.58 -13.50
N VAL A 215 2.39 16.84 -14.59
CA VAL A 215 3.85 17.00 -14.52
C VAL A 215 4.24 18.19 -13.65
N GLY A 216 5.24 18.00 -12.79
CA GLY A 216 5.69 19.01 -11.82
C GLY A 216 4.74 19.22 -10.64
N LYS A 217 3.73 18.35 -10.48
CA LYS A 217 2.75 18.49 -9.39
C LYS A 217 2.86 17.37 -8.35
N THR A 218 2.56 17.74 -7.13
CA THR A 218 2.20 16.83 -6.04
C THR A 218 0.68 16.77 -5.95
N LEU A 219 0.10 15.58 -6.06
CA LEU A 219 -1.34 15.35 -6.02
C LEU A 219 -1.70 14.32 -4.95
N CYS A 220 -2.84 14.53 -4.29
CA CYS A 220 -3.39 13.54 -3.35
C CYS A 220 -4.19 12.49 -4.09
N LEU A 221 -3.95 11.21 -3.81
CA LEU A 221 -4.78 10.11 -4.31
C LEU A 221 -5.52 9.44 -3.15
N GLY A 222 -6.79 9.80 -2.99
CA GLY A 222 -7.72 9.25 -2.01
C GLY A 222 -8.88 8.51 -2.66
N GLY A 223 -9.70 7.85 -1.85
CA GLY A 223 -10.91 7.16 -2.31
C GLY A 223 -12.14 8.05 -2.39
N GLY A 224 -11.99 9.34 -2.04
CA GLY A 224 -13.07 10.31 -1.97
C GLY A 224 -13.90 10.24 -0.68
N ALA A 225 -14.83 11.17 -0.53
CA ALA A 225 -15.59 11.35 0.71
C ALA A 225 -16.30 10.06 1.19
N ARG A 226 -16.79 9.24 0.27
CA ARG A 226 -17.46 7.95 0.60
C ARG A 226 -16.53 6.92 1.25
N ASN A 227 -15.21 7.08 1.12
CA ASN A 227 -14.19 6.19 1.64
C ASN A 227 -13.44 6.78 2.85
N ARG A 228 -14.01 7.79 3.52
CA ARG A 228 -13.50 8.41 4.75
C ARG A 228 -14.16 7.81 5.97
N TYR A 229 -13.35 7.25 6.84
CA TYR A 229 -13.78 6.53 8.04
C TYR A 229 -13.01 7.02 9.26
N ARG A 230 -13.49 6.61 10.45
CA ARG A 230 -12.64 6.49 11.63
C ARG A 230 -11.98 5.10 11.60
N TYR A 231 -10.75 5.00 12.13
CA TYR A 231 -9.97 3.76 12.05
C TYR A 231 -10.71 2.53 12.56
N ARG A 232 -11.35 2.65 13.73
CA ARG A 232 -12.14 1.56 14.31
C ARG A 232 -13.34 1.16 13.44
N GLU A 233 -13.96 2.11 12.77
CA GLU A 233 -15.06 1.81 11.83
C GLU A 233 -14.56 0.94 10.68
N PHE A 234 -13.49 1.37 10.04
CA PHE A 234 -12.87 0.61 8.96
C PHE A 234 -12.40 -0.78 9.40
N MET A 235 -11.76 -0.88 10.57
CA MET A 235 -11.34 -2.17 11.13
C MET A 235 -12.53 -3.08 11.48
N ASN A 236 -13.64 -2.51 11.98
CA ASN A 236 -14.85 -3.28 12.24
C ASN A 236 -15.50 -3.81 10.96
N MET A 237 -15.44 -3.08 9.84
CA MET A 237 -15.85 -3.60 8.53
C MET A 237 -14.99 -4.80 8.12
N ALA A 238 -13.67 -4.71 8.29
CA ALA A 238 -12.73 -5.81 8.03
C ALA A 238 -13.04 -7.05 8.88
N PHE A 239 -13.33 -6.86 10.16
CA PHE A 239 -13.69 -7.95 11.08
C PHE A 239 -15.07 -8.55 10.73
N ALA A 240 -16.07 -7.72 10.43
CA ALA A 240 -17.40 -8.17 10.05
C ALA A 240 -17.38 -9.02 8.76
N ALA A 241 -16.55 -8.69 7.79
CA ALA A 241 -16.34 -9.49 6.58
C ALA A 241 -15.90 -10.93 6.90
N MET A 242 -15.21 -11.14 8.03
CA MET A 242 -14.75 -12.44 8.52
C MET A 242 -15.69 -13.03 9.60
N GLY A 243 -16.87 -12.41 9.87
CA GLY A 243 -17.80 -12.83 10.91
C GLY A 243 -17.30 -12.58 12.34
N ILE A 244 -16.33 -11.68 12.53
CA ILE A 244 -15.82 -11.30 13.84
C ILE A 244 -16.62 -10.11 14.35
N PRO A 245 -17.13 -10.14 15.59
CA PRO A 245 -17.84 -8.99 16.20
C PRO A 245 -16.97 -7.75 16.30
N SER A 246 -17.60 -6.58 16.34
CA SER A 246 -16.91 -5.30 16.56
C SER A 246 -16.08 -5.33 17.84
N LEU A 247 -14.83 -4.86 17.72
CA LEU A 247 -13.91 -4.81 18.85
C LEU A 247 -14.14 -3.53 19.67
N PRO A 248 -13.93 -3.61 21.02
CA PRO A 248 -14.05 -2.46 21.90
C PRO A 248 -12.96 -1.41 21.62
N LYS A 249 -13.22 -0.14 21.96
CA LYS A 249 -12.21 0.93 21.85
C LYS A 249 -10.92 0.60 22.61
N SER A 250 -11.04 -0.07 23.76
CA SER A 250 -9.90 -0.49 24.59
C SER A 250 -8.95 -1.50 23.91
N ALA A 251 -9.31 -2.02 22.73
CA ALA A 251 -8.42 -2.85 21.94
C ALA A 251 -7.37 -2.04 21.17
N PHE A 252 -7.55 -0.73 21.06
CA PHE A 252 -6.73 0.16 20.21
C PHE A 252 -5.85 1.06 21.08
N GLY A 253 -4.76 1.56 20.49
CA GLY A 253 -3.77 2.42 21.12
C GLY A 253 -3.99 3.91 20.85
N GLU A 254 -2.89 4.67 20.82
CA GLU A 254 -2.91 6.14 20.77
C GLU A 254 -2.17 6.73 19.55
N ALA A 255 -1.70 5.90 18.62
CA ALA A 255 -0.95 6.39 17.47
C ALA A 255 -1.86 7.07 16.43
N LEU A 256 -1.46 8.25 15.93
CA LEU A 256 -2.25 9.15 15.08
C LEU A 256 -1.52 9.55 13.78
N PHE A 257 -0.66 8.69 13.23
CA PHE A 257 0.26 9.10 12.14
C PHE A 257 0.16 8.26 10.87
N LEU A 258 -0.62 7.16 10.84
CA LEU A 258 -0.56 6.19 9.75
C LEU A 258 -1.08 6.72 8.41
N THR A 259 -2.12 7.57 8.45
CA THR A 259 -2.81 8.14 7.27
C THR A 259 -3.72 9.28 7.70
N ASP A 260 -4.33 9.96 6.74
CA ASP A 260 -5.34 11.00 6.98
C ASP A 260 -6.38 11.00 5.85
N TRP A 261 -7.44 11.80 5.97
CA TRP A 261 -8.29 12.19 4.86
C TRP A 261 -7.51 13.15 3.96
N VAL A 262 -7.64 12.97 2.65
CA VAL A 262 -6.93 13.79 1.68
C VAL A 262 -7.91 14.46 0.71
N ASP A 263 -7.58 15.66 0.27
CA ASP A 263 -8.31 16.34 -0.80
C ASP A 263 -7.86 15.75 -2.14
N SER A 264 -8.70 14.90 -2.69
CA SER A 264 -8.46 14.22 -3.97
C SER A 264 -9.39 14.70 -5.09
N GLU A 265 -10.08 15.84 -4.91
CA GLU A 265 -11.04 16.35 -5.92
C GLU A 265 -10.34 16.70 -7.22
N ALA A 266 -9.23 17.44 -7.15
CA ALA A 266 -8.46 17.81 -8.34
C ALA A 266 -7.89 16.58 -9.06
N SER A 267 -7.32 15.62 -8.33
CA SER A 267 -6.80 14.39 -8.92
C SER A 267 -7.91 13.52 -9.51
N GLN A 268 -9.09 13.45 -8.87
CA GLN A 268 -10.23 12.73 -9.42
C GLN A 268 -10.73 13.38 -10.72
N ALA A 269 -10.82 14.72 -10.76
CA ALA A 269 -11.25 15.44 -11.96
C ALA A 269 -10.30 15.21 -13.14
N ILE A 270 -8.98 15.12 -12.89
CA ILE A 270 -7.97 14.92 -13.93
C ILE A 270 -7.84 13.43 -14.34
N LEU A 271 -7.85 12.53 -13.34
CA LEU A 271 -7.44 11.13 -13.54
C LEU A 271 -8.63 10.15 -13.59
N ASP A 272 -9.81 10.55 -13.14
CA ASP A 272 -11.05 9.74 -13.17
C ASP A 272 -10.84 8.29 -12.72
N TYR A 273 -10.48 8.07 -11.44
CA TYR A 273 -10.04 6.79 -10.93
C TYR A 273 -10.87 6.21 -9.78
N GLN A 274 -11.66 7.02 -9.06
CA GLN A 274 -12.43 6.59 -7.89
C GLN A 274 -13.65 5.77 -8.31
N ARG A 275 -13.48 4.45 -8.39
CA ARG A 275 -14.50 3.50 -8.85
C ARG A 275 -15.08 2.65 -7.73
N ARG A 276 -14.26 2.31 -6.71
CA ARG A 276 -14.56 1.28 -5.72
C ARG A 276 -14.62 1.85 -4.31
N GLY A 277 -15.55 1.34 -3.51
CA GLY A 277 -15.66 1.62 -2.09
C GLY A 277 -15.05 0.53 -1.22
N ALA A 278 -15.12 0.75 0.09
CA ALA A 278 -14.68 -0.25 1.07
C ALA A 278 -15.56 -1.49 1.04
N ASP A 279 -16.84 -1.37 0.68
CA ASP A 279 -17.76 -2.52 0.61
C ASP A 279 -17.29 -3.52 -0.45
N GLU A 280 -17.04 -3.06 -1.67
CA GLU A 280 -16.54 -3.91 -2.76
C GLU A 280 -15.16 -4.50 -2.41
N TYR A 281 -14.29 -3.74 -1.74
CA TYR A 281 -13.01 -4.25 -1.26
C TYR A 281 -13.18 -5.40 -0.27
N PHE A 282 -14.07 -5.28 0.73
CA PHE A 282 -14.29 -6.34 1.69
C PHE A 282 -15.02 -7.55 1.10
N GLU A 283 -15.83 -7.36 0.08
CA GLU A 283 -16.36 -8.46 -0.73
C GLU A 283 -15.25 -9.22 -1.45
N GLU A 284 -14.31 -8.52 -2.11
CA GLU A 284 -13.14 -9.13 -2.74
C GLU A 284 -12.27 -9.89 -1.72
N VAL A 285 -11.97 -9.28 -0.56
CA VAL A 285 -11.21 -9.94 0.53
C VAL A 285 -11.93 -11.20 1.02
N SER A 286 -13.25 -11.14 1.17
CA SER A 286 -14.06 -12.30 1.57
C SER A 286 -14.05 -13.39 0.50
N ALA A 287 -14.12 -13.02 -0.78
CA ALA A 287 -14.06 -13.97 -1.89
C ALA A 287 -12.73 -14.75 -1.95
N GLU A 288 -11.62 -14.12 -1.54
CA GLU A 288 -10.32 -14.81 -1.43
C GLU A 288 -10.32 -15.98 -0.42
N LEU A 289 -11.25 -15.98 0.54
CA LEU A 289 -11.46 -17.10 1.46
C LEU A 289 -12.20 -18.27 0.79
N GLY A 290 -12.89 -18.02 -0.32
CA GLY A 290 -13.58 -19.02 -1.11
C GLY A 290 -14.48 -19.93 -0.26
N ARG A 291 -14.34 -21.25 -0.42
CA ARG A 291 -15.12 -22.26 0.32
C ARG A 291 -14.91 -22.23 1.84
N ALA A 292 -13.86 -21.60 2.34
CA ALA A 292 -13.60 -21.50 3.77
C ALA A 292 -14.42 -20.37 4.44
N LEU A 293 -14.96 -19.43 3.70
CA LEU A 293 -15.68 -18.26 4.23
C LEU A 293 -16.84 -18.63 5.20
N PRO A 294 -17.74 -19.59 4.88
CA PRO A 294 -18.83 -19.95 5.79
C PRO A 294 -18.31 -20.50 7.13
N LEU A 295 -17.25 -21.31 7.09
CA LEU A 295 -16.61 -21.82 8.30
C LEU A 295 -15.95 -20.69 9.10
N VAL A 296 -15.21 -19.81 8.44
CA VAL A 296 -14.56 -18.65 9.09
C VAL A 296 -15.60 -17.76 9.76
N LYS A 297 -16.70 -17.44 9.08
CA LYS A 297 -17.81 -16.65 9.66
C LYS A 297 -18.45 -17.34 10.86
N ARG A 298 -18.61 -18.66 10.83
CA ARG A 298 -19.21 -19.43 11.93
C ARG A 298 -18.31 -19.43 13.18
N ILE A 299 -16.99 -19.52 13.02
CA ILE A 299 -16.05 -19.54 14.15
C ILE A 299 -15.56 -18.15 14.55
N GLY A 300 -15.82 -17.12 13.74
CA GLY A 300 -15.39 -15.74 13.97
C GLY A 300 -15.65 -15.21 15.37
N PRO A 301 -16.88 -15.35 15.93
CA PRO A 301 -17.16 -14.92 17.31
C PRO A 301 -16.27 -15.59 18.36
N ALA A 302 -15.95 -16.88 18.17
CA ALA A 302 -15.09 -17.62 19.10
C ALA A 302 -13.60 -17.22 18.96
N LEU A 303 -13.20 -16.56 17.87
CA LEU A 303 -11.85 -16.06 17.66
C LEU A 303 -11.62 -14.69 18.31
N THR A 304 -12.67 -13.97 18.72
CA THR A 304 -12.57 -12.62 19.29
C THR A 304 -11.59 -12.52 20.47
N PRO A 305 -11.61 -13.42 21.49
CA PRO A 305 -10.63 -13.36 22.58
C PRO A 305 -9.19 -13.55 22.12
N LEU A 306 -8.96 -14.37 21.07
CA LEU A 306 -7.64 -14.60 20.49
C LEU A 306 -7.13 -13.37 19.74
N ILE A 307 -8.02 -12.67 19.04
CA ILE A 307 -7.73 -11.43 18.33
C ILE A 307 -7.39 -10.34 19.35
N LEU A 308 -8.19 -10.18 20.40
CA LEU A 308 -7.92 -9.24 21.48
C LEU A 308 -6.60 -9.52 22.21
N ALA A 309 -6.18 -10.79 22.29
CA ALA A 309 -4.90 -11.16 22.88
C ALA A 309 -3.67 -10.65 22.08
N HIS A 310 -3.84 -10.27 20.81
CA HIS A 310 -2.80 -9.60 20.03
C HIS A 310 -2.68 -8.10 20.35
N SER A 311 -3.72 -7.51 20.95
CA SER A 311 -3.64 -6.13 21.41
C SER A 311 -2.92 -6.06 22.75
N ARG A 312 -1.87 -5.23 22.82
CA ARG A 312 -1.19 -4.88 24.06
C ARG A 312 -1.96 -3.85 24.91
N HIS A 313 -2.98 -3.22 24.30
CA HIS A 313 -3.77 -2.15 24.91
C HIS A 313 -5.01 -2.71 25.62
N HIS A 314 -5.51 -3.88 25.22
CA HIS A 314 -6.69 -4.49 25.82
C HIS A 314 -6.36 -5.10 27.19
N SER A 315 -6.91 -4.50 28.25
CA SER A 315 -6.88 -5.10 29.58
C SER A 315 -8.03 -6.12 29.68
N PHE A 316 -7.69 -7.41 29.81
CA PHE A 316 -8.67 -8.42 30.17
C PHE A 316 -9.12 -8.18 31.61
N VAL A 317 -10.42 -8.04 31.83
CA VAL A 317 -10.98 -7.98 33.17
C VAL A 317 -10.47 -9.20 33.96
N GLU A 318 -9.81 -8.95 35.12
CA GLU A 318 -9.28 -9.97 36.04
C GLU A 318 -8.12 -10.86 35.51
N GLY A 319 -7.06 -10.28 34.92
CA GLY A 319 -5.76 -10.97 34.82
C GLY A 319 -5.70 -12.26 33.99
N LYS A 320 -6.82 -12.70 33.38
CA LYS A 320 -6.88 -13.91 32.56
C LYS A 320 -6.58 -13.61 31.08
N LYS A 321 -5.32 -13.26 30.76
CA LYS A 321 -4.91 -13.37 29.35
C LYS A 321 -5.13 -14.82 28.88
N PRO A 322 -5.83 -15.06 27.75
CA PRO A 322 -5.94 -16.39 27.20
C PRO A 322 -4.53 -16.95 26.99
N ARG A 323 -4.26 -18.17 27.42
CA ARG A 323 -2.95 -18.81 27.23
C ARG A 323 -2.65 -18.94 25.75
N ILE A 324 -1.71 -18.15 25.27
CA ILE A 324 -1.26 -18.03 23.86
C ILE A 324 -0.94 -19.36 23.15
N PRO A 325 -0.51 -20.48 23.79
CA PRO A 325 -0.23 -21.71 23.04
C PRO A 325 -1.40 -22.26 22.23
N ASN A 326 -2.65 -22.05 22.66
CA ASN A 326 -3.82 -22.52 21.92
C ASN A 326 -4.23 -21.57 20.78
N ALA A 327 -3.92 -20.27 20.88
CA ALA A 327 -4.17 -19.29 19.84
C ALA A 327 -3.29 -19.55 18.60
N TYR A 328 -2.01 -19.82 18.78
CA TYR A 328 -1.11 -20.19 17.68
C TYR A 328 -1.55 -21.48 16.98
N ARG A 329 -2.05 -22.46 17.73
CA ARG A 329 -2.62 -23.70 17.14
C ARG A 329 -3.90 -23.45 16.38
N ALA A 330 -4.83 -22.59 16.87
CA ALA A 330 -6.04 -22.25 16.15
C ALA A 330 -5.75 -21.45 14.87
N ILE A 331 -4.87 -20.44 14.93
CA ILE A 331 -4.40 -19.70 13.74
C ILE A 331 -3.63 -20.60 12.78
N ALA A 332 -2.78 -21.51 13.28
CA ALA A 332 -2.09 -22.50 12.46
C ALA A 332 -3.06 -23.51 11.85
N THR A 333 -4.16 -23.82 12.51
CA THR A 333 -5.22 -24.72 12.00
C THR A 333 -6.04 -24.00 10.93
N VAL A 334 -6.42 -22.75 11.14
CA VAL A 334 -7.06 -21.90 10.11
C VAL A 334 -6.10 -21.70 8.92
N ARG A 335 -4.81 -21.42 9.15
CA ARG A 335 -3.79 -21.37 8.08
C ARG A 335 -3.65 -22.70 7.34
N ARG A 336 -3.69 -23.85 8.03
CA ARG A 336 -3.64 -25.18 7.39
C ARG A 336 -4.92 -25.43 6.60
N ALA A 337 -6.10 -25.10 7.13
CA ALA A 337 -7.37 -25.22 6.42
C ALA A 337 -7.41 -24.31 5.18
N LEU A 338 -6.92 -23.06 5.26
CA LEU A 338 -6.78 -22.15 4.14
C LEU A 338 -5.75 -22.65 3.10
N LYS A 339 -4.64 -23.23 3.56
CA LYS A 339 -3.63 -23.86 2.67
C LYS A 339 -4.14 -25.11 2.00
N ALA A 340 -4.88 -25.95 2.73
CA ALA A 340 -5.52 -27.16 2.17
C ALA A 340 -6.62 -26.79 1.16
N ALA A 341 -7.45 -25.77 1.45
CA ALA A 341 -8.43 -25.27 0.48
C ALA A 341 -7.79 -24.73 -0.81
N LYS A 342 -6.59 -24.14 -0.73
CA LYS A 342 -5.80 -23.68 -1.91
C LYS A 342 -5.08 -24.83 -2.66
N SER A 343 -4.90 -26.01 -2.05
CA SER A 343 -4.26 -27.16 -2.71
C SER A 343 -5.25 -28.07 -3.45
N TYR A 344 -6.55 -27.80 -3.35
CA TYR A 344 -7.63 -28.48 -4.09
C TYR A 344 -8.22 -27.62 -5.23
N LEU A 345 -7.57 -26.48 -5.53
CA LEU A 345 -7.78 -25.63 -6.71
C LEU A 345 -6.50 -25.58 -7.54
#